data_fde2667e7dc737684f720ccc03ac85e8
#
_entry.id   fde2667e7dc737684f720ccc03ac85e8
#
_cell.length_a   1.000
_cell.length_b   1.000
_cell.length_c   1.000
_cell.angle_alpha   90.00
_cell.angle_beta   90.00
_cell.angle_gamma   90.00
#
_symmetry.space_group_name_H-M   'P 1'
#
loop_
_entity.id
_entity.type
_entity.pdbx_description
1 polymer ?
#
loop_
_entity_poly.entity_id
_entity_poly.type
_entity_poly.pdbx_seq_one_letter_code
_entity_poly.pdbx_strand_id
1 'polypeptide(L)'
;MSSSNFNIRFYLRSNQVNKEGTCAIMVRITVNSERTVFSTKLFVDPEIWDKDANKASGTSKQVKELNRTLEDIRASIRQHYYEIERYDTLVTAEKVRNAFLGITARTESLVQLFKEFMDECNAMEGISRSPATVQKYDRCYRRVQEFLKEKYNLTDIPLVEIGHKFIVDFECYLRVTCGCNENTAAKFPSFPYIHGQVR
;
A
#
# COMPACT_ATOMS: atom_id res chain seq x y z
N MET A 1 -4.28 -25.50 -0.65
CA MET A 1 -4.80 -24.17 -0.97
C MET A 1 -5.46 -23.64 0.27
N SER A 2 -4.87 -22.67 0.95
CA SER A 2 -5.45 -22.06 2.15
C SER A 2 -6.64 -21.20 1.71
N SER A 3 -7.86 -21.58 2.10
CA SER A 3 -9.07 -20.80 1.86
C SER A 3 -8.93 -19.49 2.62
N SER A 4 -8.60 -18.41 1.93
CA SER A 4 -8.57 -17.08 2.54
C SER A 4 -9.99 -16.70 2.95
N ASN A 5 -10.19 -16.38 4.23
CA ASN A 5 -11.49 -15.97 4.75
C ASN A 5 -11.73 -14.50 4.40
N PHE A 6 -12.35 -14.25 3.24
CA PHE A 6 -12.70 -12.92 2.76
C PHE A 6 -14.19 -12.64 2.97
N ASN A 7 -14.51 -11.57 3.70
CA ASN A 7 -15.90 -11.18 3.99
C ASN A 7 -16.07 -9.65 3.92
N ILE A 8 -17.22 -9.21 3.39
CA ILE A 8 -17.63 -7.81 3.29
C ILE A 8 -18.97 -7.67 3.98
N ARG A 9 -19.04 -6.82 4.99
CA ARG A 9 -20.27 -6.56 5.76
C ARG A 9 -20.60 -5.08 5.82
N PHE A 10 -21.86 -4.73 5.52
CA PHE A 10 -22.39 -3.41 5.76
C PHE A 10 -23.07 -3.35 7.12
N TYR A 11 -22.93 -2.23 7.81
CA TYR A 11 -23.60 -2.00 9.09
C TYR A 11 -23.77 -0.50 9.35
N LEU A 12 -24.69 -0.15 10.23
CA LEU A 12 -24.92 1.25 10.60
C LEU A 12 -24.02 1.68 11.75
N ARG A 13 -23.55 2.92 11.70
CA ARG A 13 -22.93 3.57 12.84
C ARG A 13 -24.01 4.14 13.75
N SER A 14 -24.67 3.27 14.49
CA SER A 14 -25.88 3.57 15.27
C SER A 14 -25.71 4.66 16.36
N ASN A 15 -24.46 4.94 16.78
CA ASN A 15 -24.16 5.95 17.80
C ASN A 15 -24.11 7.39 17.24
N GLN A 16 -24.28 7.58 15.93
CA GLN A 16 -24.21 8.88 15.26
C GLN A 16 -25.35 9.02 14.26
N VAL A 17 -26.52 9.40 14.76
CA VAL A 17 -27.65 9.84 13.95
C VAL A 17 -27.39 11.31 13.55
N ASN A 18 -27.51 11.61 12.29
CA ASN A 18 -27.37 13.00 11.81
C ASN A 18 -28.63 13.83 12.13
N LYS A 19 -28.60 15.14 11.81
CA LYS A 19 -29.73 16.05 12.07
C LYS A 19 -31.01 15.67 11.32
N GLU A 20 -30.91 14.84 10.30
CA GLU A 20 -32.02 14.37 9.45
C GLU A 20 -32.57 13.02 9.93
N GLY A 21 -32.11 12.49 11.07
CA GLY A 21 -32.57 11.20 11.59
C GLY A 21 -31.93 9.99 10.91
N THR A 22 -30.95 10.16 10.01
CA THR A 22 -30.31 9.06 9.30
C THR A 22 -28.93 8.68 9.85
N CYS A 23 -28.55 7.42 9.65
CA CYS A 23 -27.24 6.87 10.06
C CYS A 23 -26.35 6.58 8.85
N ALA A 24 -25.05 6.81 9.01
CA ALA A 24 -24.06 6.45 7.99
C ALA A 24 -23.91 4.92 7.89
N ILE A 25 -23.87 4.43 6.64
CA ILE A 25 -23.58 3.03 6.35
C ILE A 25 -22.06 2.85 6.26
N MET A 26 -21.55 1.93 7.08
CA MET A 26 -20.15 1.56 7.16
C MET A 26 -19.90 0.24 6.45
N VAL A 27 -18.73 0.09 5.84
CA VAL A 27 -18.22 -1.16 5.30
C VAL A 27 -17.19 -1.73 6.26
N ARG A 28 -17.28 -3.01 6.54
CA ARG A 28 -16.22 -3.80 7.16
C ARG A 28 -15.72 -4.83 6.17
N ILE A 29 -14.43 -4.78 5.89
CA ILE A 29 -13.72 -5.79 5.11
C ILE A 29 -12.94 -6.64 6.10
N THR A 30 -13.04 -7.97 5.98
CA THR A 30 -12.27 -8.94 6.75
C THR A 30 -11.49 -9.83 5.79
N VAL A 31 -10.19 -9.98 6.01
CA VAL A 31 -9.31 -10.89 5.28
C VAL A 31 -8.44 -11.60 6.32
N ASN A 32 -8.49 -12.92 6.38
CA ASN A 32 -7.66 -13.74 7.27
C ASN A 32 -7.64 -13.26 8.74
N SER A 33 -8.81 -12.88 9.29
CA SER A 33 -8.98 -12.30 10.65
C SER A 33 -8.59 -10.83 10.82
N GLU A 34 -7.88 -10.23 9.90
CA GLU A 34 -7.66 -8.78 9.88
C GLU A 34 -8.92 -8.05 9.42
N ARG A 35 -9.18 -6.89 10.05
CA ARG A 35 -10.39 -6.10 9.77
C ARG A 35 -10.04 -4.65 9.51
N THR A 36 -10.66 -4.09 8.49
CA THR A 36 -10.66 -2.64 8.25
C THR A 36 -12.08 -2.12 8.06
N VAL A 37 -12.29 -0.85 8.36
CA VAL A 37 -13.60 -0.21 8.31
C VAL A 37 -13.50 1.16 7.65
N PHE A 38 -14.48 1.50 6.81
CA PHE A 38 -14.61 2.85 6.26
C PHE A 38 -16.10 3.19 5.99
N SER A 39 -16.38 4.48 5.77
CA SER A 39 -17.74 4.95 5.46
C SER A 39 -18.01 4.84 3.95
N THR A 40 -19.20 4.38 3.59
CA THR A 40 -19.69 4.42 2.20
C THR A 40 -20.08 5.83 1.77
N LYS A 41 -20.21 6.77 2.71
CA LYS A 41 -20.84 8.10 2.53
C LYS A 41 -22.33 8.03 2.17
N LEU A 42 -22.95 6.88 2.26
CA LEU A 42 -24.40 6.69 2.13
C LEU A 42 -25.04 6.73 3.52
N PHE A 43 -26.27 7.21 3.58
CA PHE A 43 -27.06 7.34 4.79
C PHE A 43 -28.39 6.63 4.62
N VAL A 44 -28.93 6.12 5.71
CA VAL A 44 -30.22 5.43 5.71
C VAL A 44 -30.89 5.64 7.06
N ASP A 45 -32.24 5.62 7.06
CA ASP A 45 -33.02 5.58 8.29
C ASP A 45 -32.74 4.25 9.03
N PRO A 46 -32.32 4.28 10.29
CA PRO A 46 -32.03 3.07 11.04
C PRO A 46 -33.25 2.13 11.23
N GLU A 47 -34.47 2.66 11.15
CA GLU A 47 -35.69 1.86 11.30
C GLU A 47 -35.92 0.88 10.13
N ILE A 48 -35.46 1.25 8.94
CA ILE A 48 -35.59 0.39 7.75
C ILE A 48 -34.35 -0.47 7.49
N TRP A 49 -33.33 -0.44 8.36
CA TRP A 49 -32.11 -1.22 8.17
C TRP A 49 -32.22 -2.64 8.71
N ASP A 50 -32.10 -3.62 7.82
CA ASP A 50 -32.00 -5.03 8.19
C ASP A 50 -30.53 -5.39 8.49
N LYS A 51 -30.25 -5.66 9.78
CA LYS A 51 -28.90 -5.99 10.28
C LYS A 51 -28.41 -7.36 9.81
N ASP A 52 -29.32 -8.30 9.57
CA ASP A 52 -28.99 -9.66 9.16
C ASP A 52 -28.78 -9.74 7.65
N ALA A 53 -29.66 -9.12 6.89
CA ALA A 53 -29.52 -9.02 5.45
C ALA A 53 -28.44 -8.00 4.99
N ASN A 54 -27.97 -7.11 5.89
CA ASN A 54 -27.02 -6.02 5.60
C ASN A 54 -27.47 -5.10 4.47
N LYS A 55 -28.76 -4.77 4.44
CA LYS A 55 -29.41 -3.91 3.42
C LYS A 55 -30.59 -3.17 4.00
N ALA A 56 -31.10 -2.18 3.28
CA ALA A 56 -32.34 -1.49 3.65
C ALA A 56 -33.57 -2.33 3.24
N SER A 57 -34.57 -2.38 4.13
CA SER A 57 -35.86 -3.04 3.92
C SER A 57 -36.85 -2.06 3.28
N GLY A 58 -37.68 -2.53 2.36
CA GLY A 58 -38.72 -1.74 1.72
C GLY A 58 -38.74 -1.90 0.19
N THR A 59 -39.80 -1.37 -0.42
CA THR A 59 -40.05 -1.48 -1.87
C THR A 59 -39.94 -0.15 -2.62
N SER A 60 -39.67 0.95 -1.91
CA SER A 60 -39.58 2.28 -2.52
C SER A 60 -38.41 2.34 -3.53
N LYS A 61 -38.51 3.26 -4.50
CA LYS A 61 -37.46 3.48 -5.51
C LYS A 61 -36.13 3.82 -4.84
N GLN A 62 -36.17 4.65 -3.81
CA GLN A 62 -34.96 5.06 -3.05
C GLN A 62 -34.27 3.89 -2.38
N VAL A 63 -35.02 2.99 -1.72
CA VAL A 63 -34.47 1.78 -1.07
C VAL A 63 -33.85 0.84 -2.10
N LYS A 64 -34.51 0.65 -3.26
CA LYS A 64 -33.96 -0.19 -4.32
C LYS A 64 -32.66 0.38 -4.90
N GLU A 65 -32.60 1.69 -5.10
CA GLU A 65 -31.39 2.38 -5.59
C GLU A 65 -30.25 2.30 -4.56
N LEU A 66 -30.55 2.54 -3.29
CA LEU A 66 -29.57 2.38 -2.19
C LEU A 66 -29.00 0.96 -2.17
N ASN A 67 -29.87 -0.05 -2.18
CA ASN A 67 -29.42 -1.44 -2.15
C ASN A 67 -28.60 -1.82 -3.38
N ARG A 68 -28.96 -1.30 -4.57
CA ARG A 68 -28.16 -1.47 -5.79
C ARG A 68 -26.75 -0.87 -5.61
N THR A 69 -26.66 0.37 -5.11
CA THR A 69 -25.37 1.01 -4.85
C THR A 69 -24.53 0.22 -3.85
N LEU A 70 -25.13 -0.37 -2.82
CA LEU A 70 -24.41 -1.24 -1.88
C LEU A 70 -23.87 -2.51 -2.55
N GLU A 71 -24.64 -3.12 -3.47
CA GLU A 71 -24.14 -4.27 -4.24
C GLU A 71 -23.04 -3.89 -5.22
N ASP A 72 -23.12 -2.71 -5.86
CA ASP A 72 -22.05 -2.19 -6.74
C ASP A 72 -20.76 -1.96 -5.93
N ILE A 73 -20.85 -1.39 -4.73
CA ILE A 73 -19.71 -1.25 -3.80
C ILE A 73 -19.14 -2.63 -3.44
N ARG A 74 -19.98 -3.59 -3.11
CA ARG A 74 -19.57 -4.96 -2.77
C ARG A 74 -18.85 -5.64 -3.92
N ALA A 75 -19.37 -5.50 -5.15
CA ALA A 75 -18.77 -6.04 -6.35
C ALA A 75 -17.40 -5.43 -6.64
N SER A 76 -17.27 -4.10 -6.53
CA SER A 76 -16.02 -3.38 -6.72
C SER A 76 -14.95 -3.79 -5.69
N ILE A 77 -15.31 -3.92 -4.41
CA ILE A 77 -14.37 -4.39 -3.37
C ILE A 77 -13.91 -5.83 -3.66
N ARG A 78 -14.82 -6.71 -4.14
CA ARG A 78 -14.46 -8.08 -4.54
C ARG A 78 -13.51 -8.10 -5.72
N GLN A 79 -13.73 -7.25 -6.71
CA GLN A 79 -12.85 -7.13 -7.86
C GLN A 79 -11.43 -6.75 -7.42
N HIS A 80 -11.26 -5.72 -6.59
CA HIS A 80 -9.95 -5.32 -6.06
C HIS A 80 -9.30 -6.42 -5.22
N TYR A 81 -10.08 -7.16 -4.42
CA TYR A 81 -9.56 -8.32 -3.69
C TYR A 81 -8.93 -9.35 -4.64
N TYR A 82 -9.65 -9.78 -5.69
CA TYR A 82 -9.14 -10.76 -6.64
C TYR A 82 -7.99 -10.24 -7.51
N GLU A 83 -8.00 -8.95 -7.82
CA GLU A 83 -6.86 -8.31 -8.52
C GLU A 83 -5.59 -8.37 -7.66
N ILE A 84 -5.68 -8.01 -6.38
CA ILE A 84 -4.54 -8.10 -5.46
C ILE A 84 -4.11 -9.56 -5.27
N GLU A 85 -5.04 -10.49 -5.04
CA GLU A 85 -4.76 -11.92 -4.84
C GLU A 85 -4.00 -12.54 -6.04
N ARG A 86 -4.21 -12.02 -7.25
CA ARG A 86 -3.52 -12.50 -8.46
C ARG A 86 -2.04 -12.10 -8.51
N TYR A 87 -1.68 -10.96 -7.95
CA TYR A 87 -0.34 -10.37 -8.09
C TYR A 87 0.45 -10.29 -6.77
N ASP A 88 -0.20 -10.45 -5.64
CA ASP A 88 0.40 -10.30 -4.32
C ASP A 88 0.30 -11.59 -3.50
N THR A 89 1.40 -11.98 -2.86
CA THR A 89 1.46 -13.17 -1.99
C THR A 89 0.69 -13.00 -0.69
N LEU A 90 0.46 -11.73 -0.24
CA LEU A 90 -0.23 -11.42 1.00
C LEU A 90 -1.31 -10.37 0.79
N VAL A 91 -2.56 -10.84 0.69
CA VAL A 91 -3.72 -9.94 0.67
C VAL A 91 -4.08 -9.55 2.10
N THR A 92 -4.16 -8.24 2.38
CA THR A 92 -4.64 -7.69 3.66
C THR A 92 -5.92 -6.90 3.47
N ALA A 93 -6.75 -6.81 4.52
CA ALA A 93 -7.98 -6.01 4.49
C ALA A 93 -7.68 -4.53 4.18
N GLU A 94 -6.54 -4.03 4.62
CA GLU A 94 -6.11 -2.65 4.37
C GLU A 94 -5.73 -2.41 2.91
N LYS A 95 -5.00 -3.32 2.26
CA LYS A 95 -4.69 -3.23 0.82
C LYS A 95 -5.96 -3.15 -0.01
N VAL A 96 -6.94 -4.00 0.28
CA VAL A 96 -8.24 -4.02 -0.42
C VAL A 96 -9.00 -2.71 -0.22
N ARG A 97 -9.06 -2.19 1.01
CA ARG A 97 -9.66 -0.88 1.29
C ARG A 97 -8.99 0.23 0.50
N ASN A 98 -7.67 0.28 0.55
CA ASN A 98 -6.89 1.33 -0.10
C ASN A 98 -7.07 1.30 -1.63
N ALA A 99 -7.05 0.11 -2.23
CA ALA A 99 -7.33 -0.06 -3.66
C ALA A 99 -8.73 0.43 -4.03
N PHE A 100 -9.76 0.03 -3.26
CA PHE A 100 -11.14 0.47 -3.49
C PHE A 100 -11.30 2.00 -3.34
N LEU A 101 -10.66 2.62 -2.37
CA LEU A 101 -10.75 4.06 -2.13
C LEU A 101 -9.85 4.88 -3.08
N GLY A 102 -9.10 4.23 -3.99
CA GLY A 102 -8.11 4.90 -4.83
C GLY A 102 -6.99 5.53 -3.99
N ILE A 103 -6.89 5.14 -2.73
CA ILE A 103 -5.76 5.48 -1.90
C ILE A 103 -4.64 4.56 -2.40
N THR A 104 -3.90 5.05 -3.38
CA THR A 104 -2.60 4.45 -3.65
C THR A 104 -1.90 4.43 -2.31
N ALA A 105 -1.67 3.23 -1.73
CA ALA A 105 -0.65 3.13 -0.72
C ALA A 105 0.50 3.91 -1.36
N ARG A 106 1.03 4.94 -0.72
CA ARG A 106 2.38 5.39 -1.03
C ARG A 106 3.23 4.17 -0.73
N THR A 107 3.32 3.31 -1.73
CA THR A 107 4.28 2.22 -1.69
C THR A 107 5.57 2.97 -1.78
N GLU A 108 6.16 3.20 -0.62
CA GLU A 108 7.48 3.84 -0.55
C GLU A 108 8.34 3.08 -1.54
N SER A 109 8.76 3.76 -2.58
CA SER A 109 9.59 3.18 -3.59
C SER A 109 11.04 3.53 -3.32
N LEU A 110 11.95 2.66 -3.72
CA LEU A 110 13.37 2.77 -3.39
C LEU A 110 13.98 4.07 -3.92
N VAL A 111 13.72 4.38 -5.19
CA VAL A 111 14.34 5.54 -5.86
C VAL A 111 13.76 6.85 -5.30
N GLN A 112 12.45 6.88 -5.06
CA GLN A 112 11.80 8.06 -4.48
C GLN A 112 12.30 8.32 -3.05
N LEU A 113 12.32 7.30 -2.19
CA LEU A 113 12.81 7.43 -0.81
C LEU A 113 14.29 7.84 -0.79
N PHE A 114 15.09 7.27 -1.70
CA PHE A 114 16.50 7.64 -1.80
C PHE A 114 16.68 9.08 -2.28
N LYS A 115 15.82 9.57 -3.16
CA LYS A 115 15.82 10.95 -3.60
C LYS A 115 15.51 11.91 -2.44
N GLU A 116 14.47 11.61 -1.66
CA GLU A 116 14.12 12.39 -0.47
C GLU A 116 15.30 12.45 0.53
N PHE A 117 15.96 11.29 0.76
CA PHE A 117 17.19 11.25 1.57
C PHE A 117 18.34 12.09 0.97
N MET A 118 18.51 12.10 -0.34
CA MET A 118 19.53 12.93 -1.00
C MET A 118 19.24 14.42 -0.85
N ASP A 119 17.98 14.81 -0.96
CA ASP A 119 17.56 16.21 -0.79
C ASP A 119 17.85 16.68 0.66
N GLU A 120 17.60 15.83 1.66
CA GLU A 120 17.99 16.09 3.06
C GLU A 120 19.53 16.18 3.22
N CYS A 121 20.29 15.27 2.58
CA CYS A 121 21.74 15.28 2.63
C CYS A 121 22.34 16.56 2.04
N ASN A 122 21.80 17.01 0.91
CA ASN A 122 22.22 18.24 0.25
C ASN A 122 21.90 19.47 1.11
N ALA A 123 20.73 19.51 1.76
CA ALA A 123 20.38 20.59 2.69
C ALA A 123 21.31 20.67 3.91
N MET A 124 21.92 19.54 4.30
CA MET A 124 22.84 19.45 5.44
C MET A 124 24.33 19.53 5.04
N GLU A 125 24.64 19.72 3.75
CA GLU A 125 26.02 19.85 3.27
C GLU A 125 26.71 21.07 3.87
N GLY A 126 27.91 20.88 4.39
CA GLY A 126 28.67 21.94 5.06
C GLY A 126 28.23 22.28 6.49
N ILE A 127 27.10 21.77 6.96
CA ILE A 127 26.60 21.95 8.33
C ILE A 127 26.94 20.71 9.18
N SER A 128 26.38 19.55 8.83
CA SER A 128 26.56 18.29 9.56
C SER A 128 27.10 17.15 8.69
N ARG A 129 27.14 17.33 7.36
CA ARG A 129 27.65 16.36 6.39
C ARG A 129 28.76 16.96 5.53
N SER A 130 29.85 16.21 5.36
CA SER A 130 30.93 16.64 4.47
C SER A 130 30.56 16.48 3.00
N PRO A 131 31.06 17.33 2.08
CA PRO A 131 30.84 17.18 0.64
C PRO A 131 31.21 15.78 0.11
N ALA A 132 32.28 15.19 0.63
CA ALA A 132 32.70 13.83 0.27
C ALA A 132 31.65 12.77 0.63
N THR A 133 30.91 12.97 1.74
CA THR A 133 29.82 12.08 2.15
C THR A 133 28.62 12.21 1.22
N VAL A 134 28.24 13.43 0.85
CA VAL A 134 27.14 13.69 -0.09
C VAL A 134 27.44 13.10 -1.46
N GLN A 135 28.66 13.31 -2.00
CA GLN A 135 29.09 12.70 -3.27
C GLN A 135 29.07 11.17 -3.25
N LYS A 136 29.40 10.55 -2.10
CA LYS A 136 29.31 9.10 -1.96
C LYS A 136 27.86 8.62 -2.06
N TYR A 137 26.92 9.32 -1.43
CA TYR A 137 25.50 8.96 -1.50
C TYR A 137 24.91 9.20 -2.90
N ASP A 138 25.27 10.30 -3.56
CA ASP A 138 24.88 10.58 -4.93
C ASP A 138 25.33 9.49 -5.91
N ARG A 139 26.58 9.03 -5.75
CA ARG A 139 27.10 7.90 -6.54
C ARG A 139 26.29 6.63 -6.30
N CYS A 140 25.91 6.35 -5.05
CA CYS A 140 25.09 5.21 -4.71
C CYS A 140 23.69 5.31 -5.36
N TYR A 141 23.05 6.46 -5.26
CA TYR A 141 21.76 6.73 -5.86
C TYR A 141 21.74 6.44 -7.35
N ARG A 142 22.74 6.95 -8.08
CA ARG A 142 22.90 6.68 -9.52
C ARG A 142 23.08 5.19 -9.82
N ARG A 143 23.90 4.47 -9.04
CA ARG A 143 24.11 3.02 -9.22
C ARG A 143 22.83 2.20 -8.99
N VAL A 144 21.99 2.58 -8.04
CA VAL A 144 20.69 1.94 -7.85
C VAL A 144 19.79 2.13 -9.07
N GLN A 145 19.72 3.34 -9.63
CA GLN A 145 18.92 3.61 -10.83
C GLN A 145 19.43 2.84 -12.05
N GLU A 146 20.75 2.82 -12.28
CA GLU A 146 21.39 2.05 -13.35
C GLU A 146 21.07 0.55 -13.22
N PHE A 147 21.23 -0.01 -12.02
CA PHE A 147 20.93 -1.41 -11.73
C PHE A 147 19.46 -1.79 -11.99
N LEU A 148 18.53 -0.97 -11.51
CA LEU A 148 17.11 -1.19 -11.75
C LEU A 148 16.79 -1.22 -13.24
N LYS A 149 17.38 -0.30 -14.00
CA LYS A 149 17.18 -0.21 -15.44
C LYS A 149 17.80 -1.38 -16.19
N GLU A 150 19.04 -1.75 -15.87
CA GLU A 150 19.76 -2.80 -16.58
C GLU A 150 19.25 -4.22 -16.25
N LYS A 151 19.01 -4.49 -14.97
CA LYS A 151 18.64 -5.83 -14.49
C LYS A 151 17.15 -6.13 -14.60
N TYR A 152 16.30 -5.15 -14.28
CA TYR A 152 14.86 -5.31 -14.15
C TYR A 152 14.06 -4.53 -15.20
N ASN A 153 14.69 -3.64 -15.97
CA ASN A 153 14.05 -2.71 -16.91
C ASN A 153 12.99 -1.82 -16.20
N LEU A 154 13.26 -1.45 -14.95
CA LEU A 154 12.42 -0.60 -14.11
C LEU A 154 13.07 0.76 -13.89
N THR A 155 12.24 1.78 -13.64
CA THR A 155 12.69 3.12 -13.21
C THR A 155 12.69 3.25 -11.69
N ASP A 156 11.89 2.44 -11.00
CA ASP A 156 11.76 2.40 -9.55
C ASP A 156 11.19 1.04 -9.12
N ILE A 157 11.30 0.69 -7.83
CA ILE A 157 10.77 -0.56 -7.26
C ILE A 157 10.14 -0.29 -5.88
N PRO A 158 8.93 -0.83 -5.61
CA PRO A 158 8.33 -0.78 -4.28
C PRO A 158 9.24 -1.41 -3.21
N LEU A 159 9.37 -0.79 -2.04
CA LEU A 159 10.21 -1.34 -0.96
C LEU A 159 9.78 -2.75 -0.53
N VAL A 160 8.48 -3.06 -0.62
CA VAL A 160 7.94 -4.39 -0.28
C VAL A 160 8.41 -5.49 -1.22
N GLU A 161 8.90 -5.15 -2.41
CA GLU A 161 9.44 -6.10 -3.40
C GLU A 161 10.96 -6.32 -3.23
N ILE A 162 11.61 -5.54 -2.36
CA ILE A 162 13.04 -5.67 -2.08
C ILE A 162 13.26 -6.86 -1.15
N GLY A 163 13.49 -8.02 -1.72
CA GLY A 163 13.86 -9.22 -0.99
C GLY A 163 15.37 -9.49 -0.97
N HIS A 164 15.78 -10.55 -0.28
CA HIS A 164 17.18 -10.98 -0.21
C HIS A 164 17.85 -11.13 -1.59
N LYS A 165 17.11 -11.67 -2.56
CA LYS A 165 17.61 -11.82 -3.93
C LYS A 165 17.99 -10.49 -4.56
N PHE A 166 17.20 -9.43 -4.37
CA PHE A 166 17.51 -8.10 -4.88
C PHE A 166 18.85 -7.59 -4.31
N ILE A 167 19.08 -7.78 -3.03
CA ILE A 167 20.32 -7.34 -2.35
C ILE A 167 21.53 -8.09 -2.93
N VAL A 168 21.43 -9.41 -3.09
CA VAL A 168 22.50 -10.24 -3.67
C VAL A 168 22.78 -9.85 -5.13
N ASP A 169 21.72 -9.66 -5.93
CA ASP A 169 21.85 -9.26 -7.33
C ASP A 169 22.50 -7.86 -7.45
N PHE A 170 22.15 -6.93 -6.56
CA PHE A 170 22.75 -5.59 -6.52
C PHE A 170 24.23 -5.64 -6.09
N GLU A 171 24.60 -6.43 -5.11
CA GLU A 171 25.99 -6.65 -4.72
C GLU A 171 26.81 -7.22 -5.88
N CYS A 172 26.28 -8.23 -6.57
CA CYS A 172 26.91 -8.80 -7.74
C CYS A 172 27.11 -7.75 -8.85
N TYR A 173 26.10 -6.94 -9.14
CA TYR A 173 26.18 -5.83 -10.11
C TYR A 173 27.28 -4.83 -9.74
N LEU A 174 27.38 -4.44 -8.48
CA LEU A 174 28.42 -3.51 -8.03
C LEU A 174 29.82 -4.08 -8.21
N ARG A 175 30.01 -5.38 -7.95
CA ARG A 175 31.33 -6.04 -8.06
C ARG A 175 31.70 -6.31 -9.51
N VAL A 176 30.79 -6.87 -10.31
CA VAL A 176 31.08 -7.37 -11.67
C VAL A 176 30.99 -6.24 -12.70
N THR A 177 29.90 -5.47 -12.66
CA THR A 177 29.63 -4.43 -13.69
C THR A 177 30.30 -3.12 -13.33
N CYS A 178 30.27 -2.73 -12.05
CA CYS A 178 30.83 -1.44 -11.62
C CYS A 178 32.29 -1.52 -11.17
N GLY A 179 32.88 -2.72 -11.06
CA GLY A 179 34.27 -2.92 -10.63
C GLY A 179 34.55 -2.47 -9.19
N CYS A 180 33.51 -2.45 -8.34
CA CYS A 180 33.67 -2.08 -6.93
C CYS A 180 34.40 -3.16 -6.15
N ASN A 181 35.35 -2.76 -5.29
CA ASN A 181 35.98 -3.69 -4.38
C ASN A 181 34.99 -4.16 -3.29
N GLU A 182 35.34 -5.28 -2.61
CA GLU A 182 34.49 -5.93 -1.62
C GLU A 182 34.02 -4.99 -0.49
N ASN A 183 34.94 -4.18 0.07
CA ASN A 183 34.62 -3.21 1.11
C ASN A 183 33.66 -2.10 0.63
N THR A 184 33.72 -1.73 -0.63
CA THR A 184 32.82 -0.74 -1.22
C THR A 184 31.45 -1.36 -1.48
N ALA A 185 31.38 -2.56 -2.06
CA ALA A 185 30.15 -3.26 -2.32
C ALA A 185 29.38 -3.57 -1.02
N ALA A 186 30.07 -4.05 0.03
CA ALA A 186 29.48 -4.35 1.33
C ALA A 186 28.92 -3.12 2.09
N LYS A 187 29.41 -1.92 1.80
CA LYS A 187 28.91 -0.67 2.40
C LYS A 187 27.67 -0.10 1.74
N PHE A 188 27.33 -0.54 0.52
CA PHE A 188 26.12 -0.10 -0.19
C PHE A 188 24.83 -0.67 0.41
N PRO A 189 24.74 -1.94 0.82
CA PRO A 189 23.54 -2.47 1.48
C PRO A 189 23.29 -1.93 2.89
N SER A 190 24.30 -1.32 3.53
CA SER A 190 24.15 -0.74 4.88
C SER A 190 23.46 0.61 4.93
N PHE A 191 22.65 0.94 3.92
CA PHE A 191 21.78 2.11 3.96
C PHE A 191 20.72 1.95 5.06
N PRO A 192 20.48 2.99 5.87
CA PRO A 192 19.65 2.90 7.07
C PRO A 192 18.22 2.42 6.82
N TYR A 193 17.71 2.55 5.58
CA TYR A 193 16.36 2.15 5.20
C TYR A 193 16.22 0.72 4.68
N ILE A 194 17.29 0.10 4.18
CA ILE A 194 17.22 -1.28 3.67
C ILE A 194 17.33 -2.30 4.82
N HIS A 195 18.07 -1.99 5.88
CA HIS A 195 18.21 -2.88 7.05
C HIS A 195 16.99 -2.94 7.98
N GLY A 196 16.08 -1.98 7.93
CA GLY A 196 14.89 -1.94 8.80
C GLY A 196 13.71 -2.78 8.34
N GLN A 197 13.68 -3.18 7.06
CA GLN A 197 12.53 -3.87 6.45
C GLN A 197 12.76 -5.35 6.13
N VAL A 198 14.01 -5.83 6.20
CA VAL A 198 14.34 -7.25 5.96
C VAL A 198 14.50 -7.96 7.32
N ARG A 199 13.38 -8.21 7.98
CA ARG A 199 13.26 -9.17 9.09
C ARG A 199 12.15 -10.16 8.80
#